data_c1f805ca6d60f0ddd6fc2c3da126c55e
#
_entry.id   c1f805ca6d60f0ddd6fc2c3da126c55e
#
_cell.length_a   1.000
_cell.length_b   1.000
_cell.length_c   1.000
_cell.angle_alpha   90.00
_cell.angle_beta   90.00
_cell.angle_gamma   90.00
#
_symmetry.space_group_name_H-M   'P 1'
#
loop_
_entity.id
_entity.type
_entity.pdbx_description
1 polymer ?
#
loop_
_entity_poly.entity_id
_entity_poly.type
_entity_poly.pdbx_seq_one_letter_code
_entity_poly.pdbx_strand_id
1 'polypeptide(L)'
;MQKTKFKIRNNRRTAMLKLDFHPSGRHFLQIPGPSPVPDRILRAMSLPTIDHRGPEFGALGREVLGKIREVFKTRQPVVIYPASGTGAWEAALVNTLSAGDRVLMFETGHFATLWEKMARRLGLEPEFLGLPGYEGWRNGVQADMIERRLKEDGEHSIKAVCVVHNETSTGVTSDIAAVRRAIDAARHPTLLLVDTISGLACADYQHDGWGVDVTVSGSQKGLMLPPGISFNAVSEKAIEASRRAQLPKSFWSWDEILDLNHNGYWPYTPNTNLLYGLNEALDMLLEEGLERVFARHQRWAAGVRAAIECWGLEVQCQDPSVYSPVLTGVVMPEGIDADEVRNLIYRRFDLSLGAGLGKAKGRMFRIGHLGDCNDLTLIATLGGCEAGLKLCGVKLEGSGVLAALEHFAAHPLDDMR
;
A
#
# COMPACT_ATOMS: atom_id res chain seq x y z
N MET A 1 3.99 -1.85 55.60
CA MET A 1 4.02 -1.88 54.09
C MET A 1 2.65 -2.30 53.59
N GLN A 2 1.77 -1.33 53.30
CA GLN A 2 0.44 -1.58 52.76
C GLN A 2 0.51 -1.66 51.24
N LYS A 3 0.12 -2.82 50.67
CA LYS A 3 -0.06 -3.05 49.25
C LYS A 3 -1.38 -2.39 48.79
N THR A 4 -1.31 -1.25 48.17
CA THR A 4 -2.47 -0.59 47.55
C THR A 4 -2.81 -1.34 46.27
N LYS A 5 -3.85 -2.17 46.30
CA LYS A 5 -4.43 -2.82 45.11
C LYS A 5 -5.23 -1.78 44.35
N PHE A 6 -4.71 -1.32 43.21
CA PHE A 6 -5.50 -0.56 42.24
C PHE A 6 -6.56 -1.50 41.62
N LYS A 7 -7.82 -1.33 42.03
CA LYS A 7 -8.97 -1.91 41.33
C LYS A 7 -9.21 -1.14 40.05
N ILE A 8 -8.83 -1.69 38.91
CA ILE A 8 -9.26 -1.20 37.61
C ILE A 8 -10.76 -1.50 37.50
N ARG A 9 -11.60 -0.46 37.63
CA ARG A 9 -13.03 -0.54 37.29
C ARG A 9 -13.14 -0.73 35.77
N ASN A 10 -13.47 -1.95 35.34
CA ASN A 10 -13.89 -2.29 33.99
C ASN A 10 -15.24 -1.57 33.69
N ASN A 11 -15.19 -0.31 33.29
CA ASN A 11 -16.35 0.36 32.74
C ASN A 11 -16.34 0.10 31.21
N ARG A 12 -16.86 -1.05 30.78
CA ARG A 12 -17.18 -1.34 29.38
C ARG A 12 -18.39 -0.51 28.98
N ARG A 13 -18.26 0.81 28.88
CA ARG A 13 -19.03 1.60 27.96
C ARG A 13 -18.27 1.55 26.64
N THR A 14 -18.86 0.96 25.61
CA THR A 14 -18.47 1.18 24.24
C THR A 14 -18.25 2.68 24.08
N ALA A 15 -16.98 3.10 24.04
CA ALA A 15 -16.64 4.49 23.84
C ALA A 15 -17.09 4.86 22.42
N MET A 16 -18.27 5.41 22.32
CA MET A 16 -18.68 6.10 21.09
C MET A 16 -17.64 7.17 20.81
N LEU A 17 -17.14 7.23 19.58
CA LEU A 17 -16.14 8.20 19.13
C LEU A 17 -16.66 9.60 19.53
N LYS A 18 -16.06 10.20 20.55
CA LYS A 18 -16.39 11.56 20.97
C LYS A 18 -15.62 12.52 20.07
N LEU A 19 -16.27 12.97 19.01
CA LEU A 19 -15.70 13.95 18.07
C LEU A 19 -15.48 15.34 18.73
N ASP A 20 -16.08 15.55 19.90
CA ASP A 20 -15.93 16.77 20.73
C ASP A 20 -14.78 16.68 21.74
N PHE A 21 -14.14 15.51 21.90
CA PHE A 21 -12.96 15.34 22.74
C PHE A 21 -11.71 15.53 21.89
N HIS A 22 -11.02 16.63 22.12
CA HIS A 22 -9.75 16.94 21.49
C HIS A 22 -8.64 16.97 22.55
N PRO A 23 -7.74 15.98 22.59
CA PRO A 23 -6.56 16.06 23.41
C PRO A 23 -5.62 17.16 22.89
N SER A 24 -4.80 17.73 23.77
CA SER A 24 -3.79 18.71 23.35
C SER A 24 -2.81 18.12 22.36
N GLY A 25 -2.53 18.85 21.29
CA GLY A 25 -1.63 18.43 20.22
C GLY A 25 -2.34 17.70 19.08
N ARG A 26 -1.56 17.20 18.14
CA ARG A 26 -2.05 16.41 17.00
C ARG A 26 -1.84 14.93 17.25
N HIS A 27 -2.80 14.11 16.83
CA HIS A 27 -2.60 12.68 16.71
C HIS A 27 -1.58 12.36 15.62
N PHE A 28 -0.62 11.50 15.92
CA PHE A 28 0.36 11.01 14.95
C PHE A 28 -0.12 9.69 14.33
N LEU A 29 -0.54 9.75 13.06
CA LEU A 29 -1.01 8.57 12.31
C LEU A 29 0.14 8.01 11.46
N GLN A 30 0.99 7.18 12.07
CA GLN A 30 2.17 6.60 11.42
C GLN A 30 2.02 5.09 11.16
N ILE A 31 0.81 4.69 10.76
CA ILE A 31 0.53 3.36 10.24
C ILE A 31 0.84 3.31 8.73
N PRO A 32 1.10 2.14 8.13
CA PRO A 32 1.31 2.00 6.69
C PRO A 32 0.01 2.14 5.87
N GLY A 33 -0.81 3.10 6.22
CA GLY A 33 -2.11 3.43 5.63
C GLY A 33 -3.29 2.81 6.38
N PRO A 34 -4.43 3.58 6.42
CA PRO A 34 -4.60 4.89 5.75
C PRO A 34 -3.54 5.89 6.17
N SER A 35 -3.02 6.64 5.20
CA SER A 35 -2.02 7.69 5.44
C SER A 35 -2.65 8.98 5.95
N PRO A 36 -1.90 9.86 6.66
CA PRO A 36 -2.35 11.23 6.92
C PRO A 36 -2.72 11.93 5.62
N VAL A 37 -3.80 12.71 5.67
CA VAL A 37 -4.34 13.46 4.52
C VAL A 37 -3.94 14.92 4.62
N PRO A 38 -3.30 15.53 3.62
CA PRO A 38 -2.97 16.94 3.60
C PRO A 38 -4.19 17.85 3.70
N ASP A 39 -4.05 18.98 4.38
CA ASP A 39 -5.11 20.00 4.50
C ASP A 39 -5.61 20.49 3.13
N ARG A 40 -4.75 20.52 2.12
CA ARG A 40 -5.06 20.91 0.75
C ARG A 40 -6.09 19.97 0.13
N ILE A 41 -5.92 18.67 0.31
CA ILE A 41 -6.84 17.62 -0.14
C ILE A 41 -8.15 17.68 0.67
N LEU A 42 -8.07 17.86 2.01
CA LEU A 42 -9.27 17.97 2.85
C LEU A 42 -10.15 19.15 2.43
N ARG A 43 -9.55 20.30 2.10
CA ARG A 43 -10.28 21.46 1.57
C ARG A 43 -10.94 21.17 0.23
N ALA A 44 -10.26 20.52 -0.69
CA ALA A 44 -10.85 20.13 -1.97
C ALA A 44 -12.06 19.20 -1.78
N MET A 45 -11.95 18.23 -0.88
CA MET A 45 -13.07 17.32 -0.55
C MET A 45 -14.26 18.00 0.15
N SER A 46 -14.08 19.17 0.73
CA SER A 46 -15.15 19.94 1.39
C SER A 46 -15.99 20.80 0.44
N LEU A 47 -15.66 20.80 -0.86
CA LEU A 47 -16.46 21.50 -1.87
C LEU A 47 -17.87 20.92 -1.97
N PRO A 48 -18.87 21.75 -2.36
CA PRO A 48 -20.24 21.27 -2.57
C PRO A 48 -20.28 20.11 -3.58
N THR A 49 -21.11 19.12 -3.31
CA THR A 49 -21.40 18.04 -4.25
C THR A 49 -22.05 18.60 -5.51
N ILE A 50 -21.59 18.16 -6.68
CA ILE A 50 -22.11 18.56 -8.00
C ILE A 50 -22.90 17.43 -8.67
N ASP A 51 -23.68 17.77 -9.68
CA ASP A 51 -24.35 16.78 -10.53
C ASP A 51 -23.32 15.92 -11.28
N HIS A 52 -23.28 14.63 -10.93
CA HIS A 52 -22.35 13.66 -11.55
C HIS A 52 -22.65 13.32 -13.01
N ARG A 53 -23.70 13.91 -13.59
CA ARG A 53 -24.04 13.86 -15.04
C ARG A 53 -23.95 15.21 -15.71
N GLY A 54 -23.62 16.27 -14.95
CA GLY A 54 -23.43 17.61 -15.45
C GLY A 54 -22.08 17.80 -16.18
N PRO A 55 -21.94 18.86 -16.98
CA PRO A 55 -20.74 19.11 -17.78
C PRO A 55 -19.49 19.39 -16.91
N GLU A 56 -19.66 20.00 -15.73
CA GLU A 56 -18.58 20.27 -14.78
C GLU A 56 -17.99 18.96 -14.26
N PHE A 57 -18.83 17.97 -13.96
CA PHE A 57 -18.37 16.66 -13.55
C PHE A 57 -17.64 15.93 -14.68
N GLY A 58 -18.16 15.99 -15.91
CA GLY A 58 -17.48 15.41 -17.06
C GLY A 58 -16.10 16.04 -17.31
N ALA A 59 -15.94 17.34 -17.04
CA ALA A 59 -14.63 18.01 -17.11
C ALA A 59 -13.68 17.49 -16.01
N LEU A 60 -14.12 17.44 -14.76
CA LEU A 60 -13.37 16.86 -13.64
C LEU A 60 -12.96 15.42 -13.92
N GLY A 61 -13.89 14.59 -14.40
CA GLY A 61 -13.63 13.19 -14.72
C GLY A 61 -12.52 13.02 -15.75
N ARG A 62 -12.56 13.78 -16.85
CA ARG A 62 -11.50 13.75 -17.87
C ARG A 62 -10.15 14.19 -17.33
N GLU A 63 -10.14 15.24 -16.50
CA GLU A 63 -8.92 15.75 -15.89
C GLU A 63 -8.28 14.69 -14.96
N VAL A 64 -9.06 14.11 -14.04
CA VAL A 64 -8.61 13.05 -13.14
C VAL A 64 -8.11 11.83 -13.91
N LEU A 65 -8.86 11.37 -14.94
CA LEU A 65 -8.47 10.24 -15.78
C LEU A 65 -7.21 10.52 -16.60
N GLY A 66 -6.94 11.76 -16.95
CA GLY A 66 -5.68 12.18 -17.58
C GLY A 66 -4.51 12.10 -16.62
N LYS A 67 -4.59 12.82 -15.49
CA LYS A 67 -3.53 12.95 -14.50
C LYS A 67 -3.14 11.61 -13.85
N ILE A 68 -4.11 10.76 -13.54
CA ILE A 68 -3.82 9.47 -12.89
C ILE A 68 -2.95 8.56 -13.75
N ARG A 69 -3.03 8.65 -15.08
CA ARG A 69 -2.16 7.90 -15.99
C ARG A 69 -0.68 8.27 -15.81
N GLU A 70 -0.39 9.53 -15.54
CA GLU A 70 0.99 9.98 -15.30
C GLU A 70 1.56 9.31 -14.07
N VAL A 71 0.77 9.17 -12.99
CA VAL A 71 1.20 8.51 -11.75
C VAL A 71 1.43 7.01 -11.94
N PHE A 72 0.64 6.35 -12.80
CA PHE A 72 0.87 4.94 -13.18
C PHE A 72 1.98 4.77 -14.24
N LYS A 73 2.50 5.86 -14.81
CA LYS A 73 3.42 5.87 -15.95
C LYS A 73 2.87 5.00 -17.09
N THR A 74 1.63 5.32 -17.53
CA THR A 74 0.91 4.57 -18.56
C THR A 74 0.19 5.47 -19.56
N ARG A 75 0.11 5.00 -20.80
CA ARG A 75 -0.77 5.55 -21.84
C ARG A 75 -2.11 4.82 -21.91
N GLN A 76 -2.22 3.72 -21.20
CA GLN A 76 -3.37 2.85 -21.18
C GLN A 76 -4.48 3.39 -20.24
N PRO A 77 -5.70 2.88 -20.34
CA PRO A 77 -6.79 3.29 -19.47
C PRO A 77 -6.50 2.95 -18.00
N VAL A 78 -6.95 3.85 -17.11
CA VAL A 78 -7.03 3.60 -15.67
C VAL A 78 -8.49 3.63 -15.24
N VAL A 79 -9.02 2.49 -14.86
CA VAL A 79 -10.39 2.34 -14.35
C VAL A 79 -10.41 2.73 -12.88
N ILE A 80 -11.39 3.57 -12.49
CA ILE A 80 -11.55 4.09 -11.13
C ILE A 80 -12.86 3.56 -10.53
N TYR A 81 -12.80 2.98 -9.31
CA TYR A 81 -13.95 2.44 -8.60
C TYR A 81 -14.17 3.14 -7.25
N PRO A 82 -15.43 3.30 -6.81
CA PRO A 82 -15.73 3.73 -5.44
C PRO A 82 -15.57 2.55 -4.47
N ALA A 83 -14.32 2.11 -4.24
CA ALA A 83 -13.99 0.94 -3.44
C ALA A 83 -12.62 1.08 -2.77
N SER A 84 -12.25 0.13 -1.92
CA SER A 84 -10.87 -0.05 -1.48
C SER A 84 -10.06 -0.85 -2.50
N GLY A 85 -8.73 -0.93 -2.34
CA GLY A 85 -7.88 -1.77 -3.16
C GLY A 85 -8.31 -3.24 -3.22
N THR A 86 -8.97 -3.75 -2.17
CA THR A 86 -9.57 -5.10 -2.16
C THR A 86 -10.62 -5.27 -3.26
N GLY A 87 -11.45 -4.25 -3.51
CA GLY A 87 -12.39 -4.27 -4.63
C GLY A 87 -11.70 -4.26 -5.99
N ALA A 88 -10.58 -3.55 -6.11
CA ALA A 88 -9.79 -3.55 -7.35
C ALA A 88 -9.05 -4.88 -7.58
N TRP A 89 -8.69 -5.65 -6.54
CA TRP A 89 -8.24 -7.04 -6.67
C TRP A 89 -9.31 -7.92 -7.32
N GLU A 90 -10.53 -7.84 -6.79
CA GLU A 90 -11.67 -8.59 -7.35
C GLU A 90 -11.93 -8.17 -8.78
N ALA A 91 -12.00 -6.87 -9.07
CA ALA A 91 -12.18 -6.34 -10.40
C ALA A 91 -11.13 -6.85 -11.40
N ALA A 92 -9.84 -6.88 -11.01
CA ALA A 92 -8.77 -7.43 -11.84
C ALA A 92 -9.00 -8.89 -12.19
N LEU A 93 -9.33 -9.73 -11.21
CA LEU A 93 -9.53 -11.17 -11.41
C LEU A 93 -10.78 -11.46 -12.24
N VAL A 94 -11.93 -10.85 -11.92
CA VAL A 94 -13.19 -11.15 -12.63
C VAL A 94 -13.23 -10.62 -14.06
N ASN A 95 -12.46 -9.57 -14.36
CA ASN A 95 -12.37 -9.07 -15.73
C ASN A 95 -11.39 -9.87 -16.60
N THR A 96 -10.44 -10.61 -16.04
CA THR A 96 -9.39 -11.23 -16.85
C THR A 96 -9.44 -12.77 -16.88
N LEU A 97 -10.23 -13.39 -15.98
CA LEU A 97 -10.17 -14.82 -15.72
C LEU A 97 -11.56 -15.48 -15.76
N SER A 98 -11.55 -16.81 -15.88
CA SER A 98 -12.72 -17.69 -15.88
C SER A 98 -12.64 -18.69 -14.72
N ALA A 99 -13.76 -19.25 -14.30
CA ALA A 99 -13.77 -20.30 -13.25
C ALA A 99 -12.88 -21.49 -13.66
N GLY A 100 -12.07 -21.97 -12.71
CA GLY A 100 -11.09 -23.04 -12.94
C GLY A 100 -9.75 -22.57 -13.55
N ASP A 101 -9.60 -21.28 -13.91
CA ASP A 101 -8.31 -20.78 -14.38
C ASP A 101 -7.24 -20.88 -13.30
N ARG A 102 -6.07 -21.39 -13.67
CA ARG A 102 -4.90 -21.46 -12.78
C ARG A 102 -4.20 -20.12 -12.72
N VAL A 103 -3.85 -19.72 -11.51
CA VAL A 103 -3.12 -18.48 -11.24
C VAL A 103 -1.89 -18.73 -10.36
N LEU A 104 -0.73 -18.22 -10.77
CA LEU A 104 0.49 -18.32 -10.00
C LEU A 104 0.60 -17.13 -9.06
N MET A 105 0.67 -17.39 -7.75
CA MET A 105 0.72 -16.38 -6.69
C MET A 105 1.84 -16.70 -5.69
N PHE A 106 2.26 -15.71 -4.91
CA PHE A 106 3.43 -15.85 -4.02
C PHE A 106 3.12 -15.42 -2.60
N GLU A 107 3.47 -16.25 -1.62
CA GLU A 107 3.29 -15.97 -0.20
C GLU A 107 4.41 -15.04 0.32
N THR A 108 4.34 -13.77 -0.02
CA THR A 108 5.29 -12.73 0.45
C THR A 108 4.81 -12.01 1.72
N GLY A 109 3.56 -12.21 2.13
CA GLY A 109 2.99 -11.62 3.32
C GLY A 109 1.48 -11.78 3.44
N HIS A 110 0.91 -10.97 4.34
CA HIS A 110 -0.51 -11.06 4.67
C HIS A 110 -1.42 -10.65 3.50
N PHE A 111 -1.06 -9.59 2.75
CA PHE A 111 -1.90 -9.11 1.64
C PHE A 111 -1.86 -10.06 0.46
N ALA A 112 -0.72 -10.65 0.14
CA ALA A 112 -0.62 -11.75 -0.83
C ALA A 112 -1.52 -12.94 -0.44
N THR A 113 -1.52 -13.33 0.84
CA THR A 113 -2.40 -14.38 1.37
C THR A 113 -3.90 -14.01 1.26
N LEU A 114 -4.26 -12.75 1.46
CA LEU A 114 -5.66 -12.32 1.30
C LEU A 114 -6.11 -12.35 -0.15
N TRP A 115 -5.24 -11.96 -1.08
CA TRP A 115 -5.54 -11.98 -2.51
C TRP A 115 -5.67 -13.42 -3.02
N GLU A 116 -4.80 -14.32 -2.59
CA GLU A 116 -4.92 -15.76 -2.88
C GLU A 116 -6.26 -16.34 -2.38
N LYS A 117 -6.67 -16.02 -1.15
CA LYS A 117 -7.97 -16.46 -0.62
C LYS A 117 -9.14 -15.91 -1.42
N MET A 118 -9.03 -14.69 -1.94
CA MET A 118 -10.05 -14.13 -2.84
C MET A 118 -10.10 -14.92 -4.15
N ALA A 119 -8.97 -15.21 -4.76
CA ALA A 119 -8.90 -16.01 -6.00
C ALA A 119 -9.62 -17.36 -5.83
N ARG A 120 -9.36 -18.10 -4.74
CA ARG A 120 -10.08 -19.35 -4.43
C ARG A 120 -11.58 -19.15 -4.28
N ARG A 121 -12.03 -18.10 -3.60
CA ARG A 121 -13.47 -17.81 -3.42
C ARG A 121 -14.18 -17.48 -4.73
N LEU A 122 -13.46 -16.95 -5.70
CA LEU A 122 -13.95 -16.69 -7.05
C LEU A 122 -13.95 -17.94 -7.95
N GLY A 123 -13.52 -19.10 -7.44
CA GLY A 123 -13.48 -20.35 -8.19
C GLY A 123 -12.25 -20.48 -9.09
N LEU A 124 -11.19 -19.70 -8.84
CA LEU A 124 -9.89 -19.87 -9.48
C LEU A 124 -9.07 -20.96 -8.78
N GLU A 125 -8.02 -21.45 -9.44
CA GLU A 125 -7.08 -22.45 -8.92
C GLU A 125 -5.72 -21.80 -8.65
N PRO A 126 -5.51 -21.11 -7.51
CA PRO A 126 -4.22 -20.52 -7.19
C PRO A 126 -3.19 -21.59 -6.84
N GLU A 127 -2.06 -21.53 -7.55
CA GLU A 127 -0.80 -22.15 -7.16
C GLU A 127 -0.04 -21.11 -6.33
N PHE A 128 -0.03 -21.30 -5.00
CA PHE A 128 0.50 -20.34 -4.05
C PHE A 128 1.87 -20.78 -3.55
N LEU A 129 2.91 -20.20 -4.12
CA LEU A 129 4.30 -20.53 -3.84
C LEU A 129 4.87 -19.61 -2.77
N GLY A 130 5.73 -20.13 -1.90
CA GLY A 130 6.41 -19.36 -0.89
C GLY A 130 7.45 -20.17 -0.14
N LEU A 131 8.34 -19.47 0.56
CA LEU A 131 9.24 -20.12 1.50
C LEU A 131 8.46 -20.53 2.76
N PRO A 132 8.80 -21.67 3.39
CA PRO A 132 8.09 -22.15 4.56
C PRO A 132 8.26 -21.20 5.76
N GLY A 133 7.23 -21.13 6.60
CA GLY A 133 7.27 -20.43 7.86
C GLY A 133 7.24 -18.91 7.76
N TYR A 134 7.66 -18.26 8.85
CA TYR A 134 7.72 -16.81 8.97
C TYR A 134 8.86 -16.19 8.13
N GLU A 135 9.96 -16.91 7.98
CA GLU A 135 11.14 -16.44 7.25
C GLU A 135 10.86 -16.16 5.77
N GLY A 136 9.89 -16.89 5.16
CA GLY A 136 9.43 -16.60 3.80
C GLY A 136 8.83 -15.20 3.62
N TRP A 137 8.39 -14.57 4.72
CA TRP A 137 7.82 -13.23 4.73
C TRP A 137 8.85 -12.11 4.86
N ARG A 138 10.13 -12.43 4.76
CA ARG A 138 11.24 -11.48 4.91
C ARG A 138 11.89 -11.11 3.58
N ASN A 139 11.41 -11.72 2.48
CA ASN A 139 11.98 -11.57 1.14
C ASN A 139 10.91 -11.29 0.09
N GLY A 140 11.31 -10.66 -1.02
CA GLY A 140 10.46 -10.43 -2.18
C GLY A 140 10.27 -11.69 -3.03
N VAL A 141 9.45 -11.56 -4.07
CA VAL A 141 9.24 -12.63 -5.06
C VAL A 141 10.55 -12.94 -5.78
N GLN A 142 10.88 -14.22 -5.90
CA GLN A 142 12.06 -14.69 -6.61
C GLN A 142 11.71 -14.91 -8.09
N ALA A 143 12.27 -14.11 -8.98
CA ALA A 143 11.97 -14.14 -10.40
C ALA A 143 12.33 -15.48 -11.07
N ASP A 144 13.39 -16.15 -10.62
CA ASP A 144 13.83 -17.48 -11.11
C ASP A 144 12.79 -18.58 -10.80
N MET A 145 12.07 -18.47 -9.71
CA MET A 145 10.96 -19.39 -9.42
C MET A 145 9.83 -19.24 -10.43
N ILE A 146 9.56 -18.00 -10.87
CA ILE A 146 8.53 -17.73 -11.90
C ILE A 146 8.95 -18.32 -13.23
N GLU A 147 10.18 -18.01 -13.68
CA GLU A 147 10.71 -18.51 -14.94
C GLU A 147 10.69 -20.05 -15.00
N ARG A 148 11.20 -20.71 -13.98
CA ARG A 148 11.22 -22.17 -13.87
C ARG A 148 9.82 -22.75 -13.94
N ARG A 149 8.89 -22.22 -13.11
CA ARG A 149 7.52 -22.73 -13.03
C ARG A 149 6.74 -22.53 -14.32
N LEU A 150 6.92 -21.41 -15.02
CA LEU A 150 6.28 -21.16 -16.30
C LEU A 150 6.87 -22.02 -17.44
N LYS A 151 8.16 -22.32 -17.41
CA LYS A 151 8.79 -23.28 -18.37
C LYS A 151 8.27 -24.71 -18.19
N GLU A 152 7.89 -25.09 -16.97
CA GLU A 152 7.28 -26.39 -16.66
C GLU A 152 5.81 -26.47 -17.12
N ASP A 153 5.15 -25.32 -17.33
CA ASP A 153 3.74 -25.23 -17.77
C ASP A 153 3.62 -25.23 -19.32
N GLY A 154 4.05 -26.34 -19.95
CA GLY A 154 4.04 -26.46 -21.41
C GLY A 154 2.65 -26.35 -22.06
N GLU A 155 1.58 -26.60 -21.31
CA GLU A 155 0.19 -26.47 -21.74
C GLU A 155 -0.35 -25.04 -21.60
N HIS A 156 0.44 -24.13 -21.07
CA HIS A 156 0.03 -22.73 -20.79
C HIS A 156 -1.26 -22.65 -19.96
N SER A 157 -1.38 -23.52 -18.96
CA SER A 157 -2.53 -23.60 -18.08
C SER A 157 -2.62 -22.44 -17.10
N ILE A 158 -1.47 -21.84 -16.74
CA ILE A 158 -1.38 -20.67 -15.87
C ILE A 158 -1.80 -19.41 -16.67
N LYS A 159 -2.94 -18.81 -16.29
CA LYS A 159 -3.53 -17.67 -17.00
C LYS A 159 -3.04 -16.33 -16.49
N ALA A 160 -2.66 -16.25 -15.21
CA ALA A 160 -2.11 -15.04 -14.62
C ALA A 160 -1.00 -15.34 -13.59
N VAL A 161 0.00 -14.46 -13.55
CA VAL A 161 0.96 -14.33 -12.46
C VAL A 161 0.55 -13.10 -11.65
N CYS A 162 0.26 -13.29 -10.35
CA CYS A 162 -0.18 -12.23 -9.46
C CYS A 162 0.91 -11.95 -8.42
N VAL A 163 1.40 -10.72 -8.38
CA VAL A 163 2.51 -10.30 -7.50
C VAL A 163 2.12 -9.07 -6.69
N VAL A 164 2.42 -9.07 -5.40
CA VAL A 164 2.37 -7.86 -4.57
C VAL A 164 3.71 -7.13 -4.71
N HIS A 165 3.68 -5.93 -5.29
CA HIS A 165 4.86 -5.09 -5.48
C HIS A 165 5.45 -4.64 -4.14
N ASN A 166 4.66 -3.99 -3.29
CA ASN A 166 5.09 -3.57 -1.96
C ASN A 166 4.20 -4.23 -0.90
N GLU A 167 4.70 -5.25 -0.23
CA GLU A 167 3.94 -5.99 0.78
C GLU A 167 3.88 -5.19 2.09
N THR A 168 2.73 -4.59 2.33
CA THR A 168 2.51 -3.68 3.46
C THR A 168 2.63 -4.37 4.83
N SER A 169 2.46 -5.67 4.89
CA SER A 169 2.57 -6.42 6.15
C SER A 169 4.01 -6.68 6.58
N THR A 170 4.97 -6.58 5.67
CA THR A 170 6.36 -6.98 5.90
C THR A 170 7.38 -5.88 5.62
N GLY A 171 7.05 -4.91 4.77
CA GLY A 171 8.00 -3.88 4.32
C GLY A 171 8.99 -4.39 3.27
N VAL A 172 8.55 -5.36 2.47
CA VAL A 172 9.33 -5.94 1.37
C VAL A 172 8.76 -5.48 0.03
N THR A 173 9.63 -5.05 -0.88
CA THR A 173 9.28 -4.69 -2.25
C THR A 173 9.78 -5.75 -3.22
N SER A 174 8.95 -6.21 -4.16
CA SER A 174 9.33 -7.17 -5.20
C SER A 174 9.77 -6.44 -6.48
N ASP A 175 10.82 -6.92 -7.15
CA ASP A 175 11.29 -6.39 -8.44
C ASP A 175 10.36 -6.84 -9.57
N ILE A 176 9.40 -5.98 -9.95
CA ILE A 176 8.41 -6.28 -10.99
C ILE A 176 9.06 -6.33 -12.38
N ALA A 177 10.10 -5.56 -12.62
CA ALA A 177 10.84 -5.64 -13.88
C ALA A 177 11.52 -7.00 -14.03
N ALA A 178 12.11 -7.56 -12.96
CA ALA A 178 12.66 -8.91 -12.97
C ALA A 178 11.56 -9.97 -13.17
N VAL A 179 10.40 -9.81 -12.53
CA VAL A 179 9.23 -10.68 -12.76
C VAL A 179 8.82 -10.69 -14.23
N ARG A 180 8.73 -9.51 -14.87
CA ARG A 180 8.41 -9.42 -16.30
C ARG A 180 9.46 -10.13 -17.16
N ARG A 181 10.75 -9.88 -16.92
CA ARG A 181 11.83 -10.57 -17.63
C ARG A 181 11.75 -12.09 -17.50
N ALA A 182 11.38 -12.59 -16.33
CA ALA A 182 11.21 -14.03 -16.09
C ALA A 182 10.06 -14.64 -16.91
N ILE A 183 8.92 -13.93 -17.01
CA ILE A 183 7.78 -14.34 -17.84
C ILE A 183 8.19 -14.37 -19.32
N ASP A 184 8.92 -13.34 -19.78
CA ASP A 184 9.39 -13.23 -21.16
C ASP A 184 10.43 -14.32 -21.50
N ALA A 185 11.36 -14.63 -20.60
CA ALA A 185 12.34 -15.69 -20.75
C ALA A 185 11.69 -17.10 -20.82
N ALA A 186 10.56 -17.26 -20.13
CA ALA A 186 9.74 -18.46 -20.26
C ALA A 186 8.92 -18.50 -21.56
N ARG A 187 8.79 -17.40 -22.30
CA ARG A 187 7.94 -17.24 -23.49
C ARG A 187 6.48 -17.62 -23.22
N HIS A 188 6.00 -17.32 -22.01
CA HIS A 188 4.69 -17.74 -21.55
C HIS A 188 3.64 -16.62 -21.80
N PRO A 189 2.43 -16.95 -22.32
CA PRO A 189 1.40 -15.97 -22.67
C PRO A 189 0.62 -15.42 -21.46
N THR A 190 0.95 -15.85 -20.24
CA THR A 190 0.25 -15.46 -19.00
C THR A 190 0.14 -13.94 -18.86
N LEU A 191 -0.89 -13.47 -18.16
CA LEU A 191 -1.02 -12.08 -17.74
C LEU A 191 -0.13 -11.82 -16.52
N LEU A 192 0.36 -10.58 -16.39
CA LEU A 192 1.03 -10.09 -15.17
C LEU A 192 0.08 -9.11 -14.45
N LEU A 193 -0.42 -9.51 -13.30
CA LEU A 193 -1.25 -8.71 -12.42
C LEU A 193 -0.43 -8.27 -11.20
N VAL A 194 -0.37 -6.98 -10.94
CA VAL A 194 0.47 -6.43 -9.87
C VAL A 194 -0.37 -5.59 -8.89
N ASP A 195 -0.29 -5.95 -7.61
CA ASP A 195 -0.78 -5.11 -6.51
C ASP A 195 0.29 -4.08 -6.14
N THR A 196 0.01 -2.83 -6.42
CA THR A 196 0.83 -1.70 -5.97
C THR A 196 0.06 -0.77 -5.03
N ILE A 197 -0.94 -1.30 -4.30
CA ILE A 197 -1.81 -0.50 -3.41
C ILE A 197 -0.97 0.39 -2.49
N SER A 198 0.09 -0.11 -1.90
CA SER A 198 0.93 0.69 -1.00
C SER A 198 2.17 1.30 -1.65
N GLY A 199 2.57 0.83 -2.83
CA GLY A 199 3.78 1.29 -3.52
C GLY A 199 3.54 2.47 -4.47
N LEU A 200 2.36 2.58 -5.09
CA LEU A 200 2.04 3.63 -6.06
C LEU A 200 2.20 5.02 -5.44
N ALA A 201 2.81 5.93 -6.19
CA ALA A 201 3.14 7.30 -5.76
C ALA A 201 4.09 7.38 -4.54
N CYS A 202 4.76 6.28 -4.18
CA CYS A 202 5.82 6.24 -3.16
C CYS A 202 7.12 5.64 -3.71
N ALA A 203 6.99 4.65 -4.59
CA ALA A 203 8.11 4.02 -5.30
C ALA A 203 8.02 4.31 -6.80
N ASP A 204 9.14 4.27 -7.49
CA ASP A 204 9.12 4.29 -8.96
C ASP A 204 8.39 3.04 -9.46
N TYR A 205 7.22 3.24 -10.02
CA TYR A 205 6.38 2.19 -10.58
C TYR A 205 6.05 2.52 -12.03
N GLN A 206 6.25 1.56 -12.94
CA GLN A 206 6.13 1.79 -14.37
C GLN A 206 5.22 0.74 -15.00
N HIS A 207 3.93 1.03 -15.12
CA HIS A 207 2.96 0.09 -15.70
C HIS A 207 3.37 -0.34 -17.12
N ASP A 208 3.54 0.63 -18.02
CA ASP A 208 3.94 0.33 -19.41
C ASP A 208 5.40 -0.13 -19.49
N GLY A 209 6.29 0.56 -18.78
CA GLY A 209 7.73 0.29 -18.85
C GLY A 209 8.12 -1.12 -18.38
N TRP A 210 7.32 -1.70 -17.47
CA TRP A 210 7.52 -3.08 -17.01
C TRP A 210 6.57 -4.09 -17.65
N GLY A 211 5.78 -3.69 -18.64
CA GLY A 211 4.87 -4.57 -19.35
C GLY A 211 3.87 -5.27 -18.44
N VAL A 212 3.33 -4.54 -17.46
CA VAL A 212 2.30 -5.04 -16.56
C VAL A 212 0.95 -5.05 -17.28
N ASP A 213 0.19 -6.13 -17.14
CA ASP A 213 -1.11 -6.25 -17.80
C ASP A 213 -2.23 -5.62 -16.98
N VAL A 214 -2.23 -5.80 -15.64
CA VAL A 214 -3.17 -5.15 -14.73
C VAL A 214 -2.42 -4.65 -13.50
N THR A 215 -2.50 -3.36 -13.23
CA THR A 215 -2.04 -2.79 -11.96
C THR A 215 -3.22 -2.48 -11.06
N VAL A 216 -3.15 -2.96 -9.82
CA VAL A 216 -4.14 -2.69 -8.77
C VAL A 216 -3.60 -1.64 -7.80
N SER A 217 -4.40 -0.61 -7.47
CA SER A 217 -4.02 0.37 -6.45
C SER A 217 -5.22 0.90 -5.66
N GLY A 218 -4.94 1.76 -4.67
CA GLY A 218 -5.95 2.36 -3.79
C GLY A 218 -5.56 3.74 -3.30
N SER A 219 -6.56 4.55 -2.94
CA SER A 219 -6.41 5.98 -2.66
C SER A 219 -5.69 6.31 -1.35
N GLN A 220 -5.79 5.45 -0.32
CA GLN A 220 -5.43 5.76 1.06
C GLN A 220 -3.95 5.53 1.41
N LYS A 221 -3.08 5.51 0.43
CA LYS A 221 -1.63 5.27 0.56
C LYS A 221 -0.84 6.46 -0.01
N GLY A 222 -0.02 6.24 -1.03
CA GLY A 222 0.78 7.28 -1.66
C GLY A 222 -0.02 8.40 -2.31
N LEU A 223 -1.28 8.17 -2.68
CA LEU A 223 -2.18 9.21 -3.18
C LEU A 223 -2.76 10.11 -2.07
N MET A 224 -2.44 9.85 -0.81
CA MET A 224 -2.76 10.71 0.35
C MET A 224 -4.23 11.04 0.57
N LEU A 225 -5.17 10.24 0.04
CA LEU A 225 -6.60 10.41 0.25
C LEU A 225 -7.13 9.53 1.39
N PRO A 226 -8.33 9.79 1.89
CA PRO A 226 -9.08 8.79 2.63
C PRO A 226 -9.33 7.52 1.80
N PRO A 227 -9.60 6.35 2.44
CA PRO A 227 -10.06 5.18 1.71
C PRO A 227 -11.41 5.44 1.03
N GLY A 228 -11.64 4.86 -0.15
CA GLY A 228 -12.92 4.96 -0.87
C GLY A 228 -12.80 5.04 -2.39
N ILE A 229 -11.59 5.10 -2.92
CA ILE A 229 -11.31 4.98 -4.36
C ILE A 229 -10.24 3.92 -4.58
N SER A 230 -10.40 3.12 -5.63
CA SER A 230 -9.39 2.16 -6.07
C SER A 230 -9.28 2.13 -7.59
N PHE A 231 -8.23 1.49 -8.12
CA PHE A 231 -7.80 1.63 -9.49
C PHE A 231 -7.39 0.30 -10.11
N ASN A 232 -7.71 0.13 -11.42
CA ASN A 232 -7.00 -0.80 -12.29
C ASN A 232 -6.44 -0.02 -13.50
N ALA A 233 -5.10 0.05 -13.64
CA ALA A 233 -4.52 0.36 -14.94
C ALA A 233 -4.47 -0.94 -15.75
N VAL A 234 -4.89 -0.90 -17.02
CA VAL A 234 -5.15 -2.11 -17.81
C VAL A 234 -4.52 -2.01 -19.21
N SER A 235 -3.69 -3.01 -19.56
CA SER A 235 -3.06 -3.11 -20.87
C SER A 235 -4.05 -3.54 -21.97
N GLU A 236 -3.69 -3.34 -23.23
CA GLU A 236 -4.47 -3.88 -24.36
C GLU A 236 -4.65 -5.39 -24.26
N LYS A 237 -3.62 -6.12 -23.82
CA LYS A 237 -3.68 -7.57 -23.60
C LYS A 237 -4.69 -7.94 -22.51
N ALA A 238 -4.77 -7.16 -21.42
CA ALA A 238 -5.76 -7.35 -20.36
C ALA A 238 -7.19 -7.03 -20.87
N ILE A 239 -7.37 -5.99 -21.65
CA ILE A 239 -8.65 -5.65 -22.30
C ILE A 239 -9.09 -6.78 -23.24
N GLU A 240 -8.18 -7.34 -24.03
CA GLU A 240 -8.50 -8.48 -24.90
C GLU A 240 -8.86 -9.74 -24.07
N ALA A 241 -8.17 -9.97 -22.95
CA ALA A 241 -8.54 -11.05 -22.02
C ALA A 241 -9.94 -10.83 -21.42
N SER A 242 -10.32 -9.59 -21.10
CA SER A 242 -11.61 -9.26 -20.48
C SER A 242 -12.82 -9.63 -21.36
N ARG A 243 -12.66 -9.59 -22.67
CA ARG A 243 -13.69 -10.00 -23.64
C ARG A 243 -13.98 -11.52 -23.60
N ARG A 244 -13.03 -12.32 -23.13
CA ARG A 244 -13.13 -13.78 -23.05
C ARG A 244 -13.38 -14.31 -21.65
N ALA A 245 -13.12 -13.48 -20.63
CA ALA A 245 -13.28 -13.82 -19.23
C ALA A 245 -14.74 -14.09 -18.86
N GLN A 246 -15.00 -15.21 -18.16
CA GLN A 246 -16.35 -15.70 -17.87
C GLN A 246 -16.74 -15.61 -16.38
N LEU A 247 -15.86 -15.16 -15.51
CA LEU A 247 -16.26 -14.90 -14.12
C LEU A 247 -17.38 -13.85 -14.10
N PRO A 248 -18.43 -14.07 -13.27
CA PRO A 248 -19.55 -13.13 -13.18
C PRO A 248 -19.08 -11.74 -12.75
N LYS A 249 -19.45 -10.73 -13.52
CA LYS A 249 -19.15 -9.33 -13.21
C LYS A 249 -20.29 -8.44 -13.70
N SER A 250 -20.62 -7.42 -12.94
CA SER A 250 -21.54 -6.35 -13.31
C SER A 250 -20.94 -5.02 -12.88
N PHE A 251 -20.93 -4.73 -11.58
CA PHE A 251 -20.35 -3.50 -11.05
C PHE A 251 -18.87 -3.27 -11.45
N TRP A 252 -18.10 -4.34 -11.61
CA TRP A 252 -16.67 -4.32 -11.99
C TRP A 252 -16.42 -4.35 -13.49
N SER A 253 -17.45 -4.38 -14.36
CA SER A 253 -17.28 -4.51 -15.83
C SER A 253 -16.46 -3.35 -16.40
N TRP A 254 -15.29 -3.66 -16.98
CA TRP A 254 -14.45 -2.66 -17.62
C TRP A 254 -15.10 -2.07 -18.85
N ASP A 255 -15.84 -2.87 -19.64
CA ASP A 255 -16.45 -2.40 -20.90
C ASP A 255 -17.39 -1.22 -20.66
N GLU A 256 -18.31 -1.34 -19.68
CA GLU A 256 -19.27 -0.29 -19.35
C GLU A 256 -18.59 0.96 -18.76
N ILE A 257 -17.55 0.78 -17.94
CA ILE A 257 -16.84 1.90 -17.32
C ILE A 257 -16.01 2.64 -18.37
N LEU A 258 -15.25 1.92 -19.18
CA LEU A 258 -14.37 2.52 -20.21
C LEU A 258 -15.16 3.27 -21.28
N ASP A 259 -16.33 2.75 -21.67
CA ASP A 259 -17.22 3.42 -22.64
C ASP A 259 -17.62 4.83 -22.14
N LEU A 260 -18.00 4.96 -20.87
CA LEU A 260 -18.39 6.24 -20.30
C LEU A 260 -17.20 7.14 -19.92
N ASN A 261 -16.06 6.54 -19.55
CA ASN A 261 -14.86 7.29 -19.16
C ASN A 261 -14.30 8.15 -20.32
N HIS A 262 -14.56 7.81 -21.60
CA HIS A 262 -14.20 8.66 -22.73
C HIS A 262 -14.75 10.09 -22.61
N ASN A 263 -15.92 10.24 -21.98
CA ASN A 263 -16.58 11.52 -21.75
C ASN A 263 -16.41 12.04 -20.30
N GLY A 264 -15.67 11.32 -19.46
CA GLY A 264 -15.44 11.68 -18.04
C GLY A 264 -16.56 11.26 -17.10
N TYR A 265 -17.40 10.26 -17.49
CA TYR A 265 -18.52 9.76 -16.69
C TYR A 265 -18.32 8.30 -16.28
N TRP A 266 -19.16 7.82 -15.34
CA TRP A 266 -19.22 6.44 -14.84
C TRP A 266 -20.62 5.85 -14.99
N PRO A 267 -20.78 4.52 -15.12
CA PRO A 267 -22.10 3.88 -15.25
C PRO A 267 -22.92 3.91 -13.94
N TYR A 268 -22.30 4.24 -12.83
CA TYR A 268 -22.90 4.38 -11.50
C TYR A 268 -22.57 5.75 -10.91
N THR A 269 -23.21 6.10 -9.77
CA THR A 269 -22.90 7.35 -9.06
C THR A 269 -21.52 7.24 -8.39
N PRO A 270 -20.52 8.01 -8.82
CA PRO A 270 -19.20 8.00 -8.23
C PRO A 270 -19.17 8.85 -6.96
N ASN A 271 -18.08 8.71 -6.17
CA ASN A 271 -17.84 9.58 -5.04
C ASN A 271 -17.27 10.94 -5.50
N THR A 272 -18.15 11.91 -5.78
CA THR A 272 -17.77 13.22 -6.34
C THR A 272 -16.76 13.95 -5.46
N ASN A 273 -16.95 13.97 -4.16
CA ASN A 273 -16.07 14.68 -3.23
C ASN A 273 -14.67 14.03 -3.11
N LEU A 274 -14.59 12.69 -3.18
CA LEU A 274 -13.30 12.02 -3.27
C LEU A 274 -12.61 12.25 -4.61
N LEU A 275 -13.35 12.46 -5.71
CA LEU A 275 -12.75 12.82 -7.00
C LEU A 275 -12.16 14.24 -7.00
N TYR A 276 -12.78 15.20 -6.29
CA TYR A 276 -12.14 16.50 -6.02
C TYR A 276 -10.82 16.32 -5.26
N GLY A 277 -10.85 15.52 -4.20
CA GLY A 277 -9.65 15.22 -3.43
C GLY A 277 -8.59 14.50 -4.25
N LEU A 278 -8.99 13.59 -5.14
CA LEU A 278 -8.08 12.88 -6.04
C LEU A 278 -7.44 13.85 -7.04
N ASN A 279 -8.22 14.74 -7.64
CA ASN A 279 -7.69 15.75 -8.55
C ASN A 279 -6.59 16.58 -7.87
N GLU A 280 -6.88 17.07 -6.66
CA GLU A 280 -5.93 17.85 -5.85
C GLU A 280 -4.68 17.04 -5.46
N ALA A 281 -4.85 15.76 -5.08
CA ALA A 281 -3.72 14.89 -4.75
C ALA A 281 -2.80 14.67 -5.95
N LEU A 282 -3.40 14.49 -7.13
CA LEU A 282 -2.64 14.34 -8.37
C LEU A 282 -1.88 15.63 -8.73
N ASP A 283 -2.51 16.80 -8.55
CA ASP A 283 -1.83 18.09 -8.74
C ASP A 283 -0.62 18.21 -7.80
N MET A 284 -0.79 17.92 -6.51
CA MET A 284 0.31 17.97 -5.53
C MET A 284 1.49 17.06 -5.92
N LEU A 285 1.20 15.84 -6.38
CA LEU A 285 2.24 14.89 -6.78
C LEU A 285 2.96 15.33 -8.07
N LEU A 286 2.22 15.86 -9.03
CA LEU A 286 2.78 16.32 -10.31
C LEU A 286 3.50 17.66 -10.18
N GLU A 287 3.04 18.56 -9.31
CA GLU A 287 3.73 19.81 -8.94
C GLU A 287 5.09 19.53 -8.30
N GLU A 288 5.18 18.56 -7.38
CA GLU A 288 6.44 18.12 -6.77
C GLU A 288 7.33 17.42 -7.79
N GLY A 289 6.72 16.66 -8.70
CA GLY A 289 7.39 15.76 -9.63
C GLY A 289 7.65 14.37 -9.03
N LEU A 290 7.22 13.33 -9.72
CA LEU A 290 7.22 11.95 -9.20
C LEU A 290 8.61 11.47 -8.77
N GLU A 291 9.66 11.83 -9.49
CA GLU A 291 11.03 11.43 -9.12
C GLU A 291 11.46 12.02 -7.77
N ARG A 292 11.05 13.25 -7.47
CA ARG A 292 11.27 13.87 -6.14
C ARG A 292 10.42 13.21 -5.06
N VAL A 293 9.18 12.87 -5.39
CA VAL A 293 8.30 12.11 -4.48
C VAL A 293 8.95 10.77 -4.11
N PHE A 294 9.51 10.04 -5.07
CA PHE A 294 10.19 8.76 -4.80
C PHE A 294 11.47 8.97 -3.98
N ALA A 295 12.27 9.97 -4.32
CA ALA A 295 13.51 10.28 -3.59
C ALA A 295 13.25 10.61 -2.11
N ARG A 296 12.20 11.43 -1.80
CA ARG A 296 11.87 11.73 -0.41
C ARG A 296 11.38 10.52 0.38
N HIS A 297 10.61 9.62 -0.24
CA HIS A 297 10.19 8.39 0.42
C HIS A 297 11.36 7.46 0.72
N GLN A 298 12.30 7.30 -0.21
CA GLN A 298 13.53 6.53 0.01
C GLN A 298 14.37 7.12 1.15
N ARG A 299 14.52 8.44 1.17
CA ARG A 299 15.25 9.15 2.21
C ARG A 299 14.60 8.98 3.59
N TRP A 300 13.28 9.13 3.69
CA TRP A 300 12.55 8.91 4.94
C TRP A 300 12.69 7.47 5.44
N ALA A 301 12.54 6.52 4.54
CA ALA A 301 12.72 5.10 4.84
C ALA A 301 14.15 4.82 5.37
N ALA A 302 15.18 5.40 4.77
CA ALA A 302 16.57 5.24 5.20
C ALA A 302 16.79 5.85 6.60
N GLY A 303 16.26 7.04 6.89
CA GLY A 303 16.36 7.66 8.21
C GLY A 303 15.64 6.86 9.30
N VAL A 304 14.49 6.28 9.00
CA VAL A 304 13.77 5.39 9.94
C VAL A 304 14.58 4.12 10.19
N ARG A 305 15.19 3.52 9.17
CA ARG A 305 16.04 2.32 9.34
C ARG A 305 17.30 2.62 10.12
N ALA A 306 17.94 3.77 9.89
CA ALA A 306 19.09 4.22 10.69
C ALA A 306 18.75 4.33 12.19
N ALA A 307 17.54 4.78 12.52
CA ALA A 307 17.07 4.80 13.89
C ALA A 307 16.93 3.38 14.48
N ILE A 308 16.35 2.45 13.73
CA ILE A 308 16.13 1.06 14.19
C ILE A 308 17.47 0.35 14.39
N GLU A 309 18.41 0.53 13.48
CA GLU A 309 19.79 0.00 13.59
C GLU A 309 20.49 0.56 14.83
N CYS A 310 20.41 1.88 15.05
CA CYS A 310 20.96 2.51 16.25
C CYS A 310 20.33 2.03 17.56
N TRP A 311 19.07 1.60 17.54
CA TRP A 311 18.44 0.95 18.70
C TRP A 311 18.96 -0.46 18.95
N GLY A 312 19.70 -1.07 18.02
CA GLY A 312 20.10 -2.48 18.06
C GLY A 312 18.94 -3.43 17.76
N LEU A 313 17.90 -2.96 17.05
CA LEU A 313 16.73 -3.75 16.68
C LEU A 313 16.80 -4.18 15.22
N GLU A 314 16.09 -5.27 14.91
CA GLU A 314 16.06 -5.87 13.58
C GLU A 314 14.93 -5.32 12.72
N VAL A 315 15.22 -5.05 11.44
CA VAL A 315 14.23 -4.75 10.41
C VAL A 315 13.64 -6.05 9.86
N GLN A 316 12.33 -6.08 9.64
CA GLN A 316 11.63 -7.28 9.14
C GLN A 316 12.16 -7.77 7.79
N CYS A 317 12.35 -6.87 6.82
CA CYS A 317 12.97 -7.20 5.54
C CYS A 317 14.47 -7.43 5.73
N GLN A 318 15.01 -8.53 5.20
CA GLN A 318 16.42 -8.89 5.37
C GLN A 318 17.33 -8.37 4.26
N ASP A 319 16.78 -8.21 3.06
CA ASP A 319 17.55 -7.77 1.90
C ASP A 319 17.42 -6.27 1.70
N PRO A 320 18.48 -5.48 1.88
CA PRO A 320 18.46 -4.04 1.66
C PRO A 320 18.02 -3.61 0.26
N SER A 321 18.22 -4.44 -0.76
CA SER A 321 17.87 -4.13 -2.15
C SER A 321 16.35 -4.11 -2.39
N VAL A 322 15.58 -4.74 -1.50
CA VAL A 322 14.11 -4.82 -1.57
C VAL A 322 13.41 -4.17 -0.38
N TYR A 323 14.08 -3.27 0.32
CA TYR A 323 13.45 -2.48 1.38
C TYR A 323 12.31 -1.61 0.84
N SER A 324 11.17 -1.64 1.53
CA SER A 324 10.05 -0.76 1.20
C SER A 324 10.37 0.72 1.44
N PRO A 325 10.05 1.61 0.49
CA PRO A 325 10.11 3.05 0.71
C PRO A 325 8.90 3.58 1.50
N VAL A 326 7.93 2.74 1.85
CA VAL A 326 6.61 3.13 2.39
C VAL A 326 6.50 2.88 3.88
N LEU A 327 7.12 1.83 4.36
CA LEU A 327 7.06 1.41 5.75
C LEU A 327 8.29 0.61 6.16
N THR A 328 8.56 0.58 7.45
CA THR A 328 9.58 -0.28 8.04
C THR A 328 8.96 -1.12 9.16
N GLY A 329 9.13 -2.43 9.07
CA GLY A 329 8.77 -3.38 10.13
C GLY A 329 9.88 -3.47 11.17
N VAL A 330 9.55 -3.28 12.45
CA VAL A 330 10.48 -3.33 13.57
C VAL A 330 10.23 -4.62 14.33
N VAL A 331 11.18 -5.55 14.28
CA VAL A 331 11.07 -6.85 14.97
C VAL A 331 11.42 -6.67 16.44
N MET A 332 10.56 -7.22 17.31
CA MET A 332 10.81 -7.15 18.75
C MET A 332 11.74 -8.27 19.21
N PRO A 333 12.58 -8.00 20.21
CA PRO A 333 13.37 -9.02 20.88
C PRO A 333 12.48 -10.12 21.49
N GLU A 334 13.05 -11.30 21.67
CA GLU A 334 12.35 -12.42 22.32
C GLU A 334 11.79 -12.02 23.70
N GLY A 335 10.55 -12.41 23.97
CA GLY A 335 9.84 -12.10 25.22
C GLY A 335 9.16 -10.73 25.25
N ILE A 336 9.29 -9.90 24.20
CA ILE A 336 8.60 -8.61 24.09
C ILE A 336 7.45 -8.71 23.07
N ASP A 337 6.22 -8.44 23.52
CA ASP A 337 5.06 -8.40 22.63
C ASP A 337 4.96 -7.01 21.95
N ALA A 338 5.08 -6.99 20.61
CA ALA A 338 4.99 -5.78 19.83
C ALA A 338 3.64 -5.06 19.96
N ASP A 339 2.54 -5.80 20.18
CA ASP A 339 1.21 -5.21 20.36
C ASP A 339 1.10 -4.49 21.71
N GLU A 340 1.75 -4.97 22.78
CA GLU A 340 1.84 -4.28 24.08
C GLU A 340 2.65 -2.97 23.94
N VAL A 341 3.80 -3.02 23.29
CA VAL A 341 4.64 -1.84 23.00
C VAL A 341 3.83 -0.80 22.24
N ARG A 342 3.20 -1.19 21.14
CA ARG A 342 2.39 -0.31 20.29
C ARG A 342 1.19 0.30 21.05
N ASN A 343 0.51 -0.49 21.87
CA ASN A 343 -0.61 -0.03 22.70
C ASN A 343 -0.17 0.94 23.78
N LEU A 344 1.01 0.77 24.35
CA LEU A 344 1.58 1.73 25.31
C LEU A 344 1.91 3.05 24.62
N ILE A 345 2.57 3.00 23.44
CA ILE A 345 2.90 4.16 22.62
C ILE A 345 1.62 4.95 22.26
N TYR A 346 0.59 4.26 21.78
CA TYR A 346 -0.70 4.88 21.46
C TYR A 346 -1.30 5.64 22.66
N ARG A 347 -1.34 5.00 23.83
CA ARG A 347 -1.97 5.60 25.00
C ARG A 347 -1.17 6.73 25.64
N ARG A 348 0.16 6.72 25.47
CA ARG A 348 1.05 7.70 26.14
C ARG A 348 1.37 8.89 25.27
N PHE A 349 1.47 8.69 23.95
CA PHE A 349 1.99 9.68 23.01
C PHE A 349 1.02 10.03 21.90
N ASP A 350 -0.21 9.49 21.93
CA ASP A 350 -1.22 9.67 20.87
C ASP A 350 -0.64 9.35 19.48
N LEU A 351 0.17 8.30 19.39
CA LEU A 351 0.87 7.84 18.19
C LEU A 351 0.37 6.46 17.77
N SER A 352 -0.25 6.38 16.61
CA SER A 352 -0.67 5.13 15.99
C SER A 352 0.44 4.51 15.14
N LEU A 353 0.79 3.27 15.43
CA LEU A 353 1.73 2.44 14.65
C LEU A 353 1.03 1.20 14.10
N GLY A 354 1.49 0.68 12.98
CA GLY A 354 0.93 -0.53 12.37
C GLY A 354 1.20 -1.77 13.22
N ALA A 355 0.19 -2.64 13.41
CA ALA A 355 0.39 -3.94 14.05
C ALA A 355 1.08 -4.93 13.11
N GLY A 356 1.78 -5.92 13.61
CA GLY A 356 2.13 -7.11 12.87
C GLY A 356 0.87 -7.85 12.41
N LEU A 357 0.85 -8.36 11.17
CA LEU A 357 -0.30 -9.06 10.60
C LEU A 357 0.03 -10.54 10.34
N GLY A 358 -1.00 -11.40 10.41
CA GLY A 358 -0.84 -12.82 10.11
C GLY A 358 0.28 -13.48 10.93
N LYS A 359 1.29 -14.05 10.27
CA LYS A 359 2.45 -14.71 10.91
C LYS A 359 3.34 -13.76 11.72
N ALA A 360 3.25 -12.43 11.46
CA ALA A 360 4.03 -11.40 12.15
C ALA A 360 3.33 -10.81 13.40
N LYS A 361 2.11 -11.26 13.71
CA LYS A 361 1.34 -10.74 14.86
C LYS A 361 2.09 -10.94 16.17
N GLY A 362 2.17 -9.86 16.97
CA GLY A 362 2.88 -9.82 18.25
C GLY A 362 4.41 -9.82 18.14
N ARG A 363 4.98 -10.12 16.94
CA ARG A 363 6.44 -10.20 16.72
C ARG A 363 7.06 -8.87 16.34
N MET A 364 6.30 -8.02 15.66
CA MET A 364 6.76 -6.72 15.15
C MET A 364 5.65 -5.68 15.17
N PHE A 365 6.05 -4.42 15.16
CA PHE A 365 5.20 -3.31 14.76
C PHE A 365 5.74 -2.64 13.49
N ARG A 366 4.92 -1.80 12.84
CA ARG A 366 5.30 -1.14 11.59
C ARG A 366 5.20 0.37 11.73
N ILE A 367 6.24 1.06 11.25
CA ILE A 367 6.27 2.51 11.12
C ILE A 367 5.97 2.83 9.65
N GLY A 368 4.86 3.54 9.37
CA GLY A 368 4.58 4.10 8.07
C GLY A 368 5.34 5.40 7.88
N HIS A 369 5.87 5.63 6.68
CA HIS A 369 6.53 6.89 6.31
C HIS A 369 6.06 7.35 4.93
N LEU A 370 4.74 7.61 4.86
CA LEU A 370 4.02 8.03 3.65
C LEU A 370 2.85 8.97 4.02
N GLY A 371 2.28 9.63 3.03
CA GLY A 371 1.19 10.59 3.20
C GLY A 371 1.68 11.98 3.55
N ASP A 372 0.89 12.73 4.31
CA ASP A 372 1.27 14.06 4.84
C ASP A 372 2.34 13.91 5.93
N CYS A 373 3.57 13.77 5.49
CA CYS A 373 4.72 13.45 6.32
C CYS A 373 5.92 14.32 5.93
N ASN A 374 6.77 14.62 6.90
CA ASN A 374 8.05 15.30 6.72
C ASN A 374 9.07 14.81 7.77
N ASP A 375 10.29 15.32 7.71
CA ASP A 375 11.37 14.97 8.62
C ASP A 375 10.97 15.14 10.09
N LEU A 376 10.32 16.25 10.44
CA LEU A 376 9.92 16.53 11.82
C LEU A 376 8.84 15.59 12.31
N THR A 377 7.89 15.20 11.44
CA THR A 377 6.87 14.19 11.75
C THR A 377 7.51 12.84 12.08
N LEU A 378 8.53 12.44 11.30
CA LEU A 378 9.25 11.19 11.54
C LEU A 378 10.12 11.26 12.79
N ILE A 379 10.80 12.37 13.04
CA ILE A 379 11.58 12.54 14.29
C ILE A 379 10.67 12.47 15.52
N ALA A 380 9.50 13.10 15.51
CA ALA A 380 8.53 13.01 16.58
C ALA A 380 8.02 11.58 16.77
N THR A 381 7.73 10.87 15.66
CA THR A 381 7.33 9.46 15.65
C THR A 381 8.41 8.58 16.28
N LEU A 382 9.66 8.73 15.86
CA LEU A 382 10.80 7.97 16.39
C LEU A 382 11.02 8.28 17.88
N GLY A 383 10.82 9.53 18.31
CA GLY A 383 10.85 9.92 19.72
C GLY A 383 9.80 9.19 20.55
N GLY A 384 8.57 9.09 20.06
CA GLY A 384 7.50 8.32 20.68
C GLY A 384 7.80 6.83 20.73
N CYS A 385 8.36 6.27 19.65
CA CYS A 385 8.80 4.87 19.60
C CYS A 385 9.92 4.59 20.61
N GLU A 386 10.98 5.40 20.61
CA GLU A 386 12.12 5.24 21.53
C GLU A 386 11.70 5.31 23.00
N ALA A 387 10.86 6.29 23.34
CA ALA A 387 10.32 6.42 24.68
C ALA A 387 9.44 5.22 25.07
N GLY A 388 8.59 4.76 24.16
CA GLY A 388 7.72 3.60 24.39
C GLY A 388 8.48 2.30 24.55
N LEU A 389 9.50 2.06 23.72
CA LEU A 389 10.39 0.90 23.83
C LEU A 389 11.09 0.86 25.20
N LYS A 390 11.67 2.00 25.64
CA LYS A 390 12.29 2.13 26.98
C LYS A 390 11.29 1.85 28.12
N LEU A 391 10.06 2.36 27.99
CA LEU A 391 9.01 2.14 29.00
C LEU A 391 8.54 0.68 29.06
N CYS A 392 8.67 -0.06 27.97
CA CYS A 392 8.41 -1.51 27.93
C CYS A 392 9.62 -2.34 28.33
N GLY A 393 10.73 -1.72 28.77
CA GLY A 393 11.92 -2.41 29.22
C GLY A 393 12.83 -2.93 28.11
N VAL A 394 12.61 -2.49 26.86
CA VAL A 394 13.52 -2.82 25.75
C VAL A 394 14.83 -2.04 25.93
N LYS A 395 15.94 -2.78 25.97
CA LYS A 395 17.27 -2.19 26.05
C LYS A 395 17.69 -1.69 24.66
N LEU A 396 17.92 -0.39 24.55
CA LEU A 396 18.38 0.24 23.31
C LEU A 396 19.89 0.54 23.41
N GLU A 397 20.60 0.39 22.28
CA GLU A 397 22.04 0.62 22.20
C GLU A 397 22.40 2.09 22.05
N GLY A 398 21.51 2.88 21.40
CA GLY A 398 21.70 4.31 21.17
C GLY A 398 20.39 5.07 21.02
N SER A 399 20.47 6.34 20.63
CA SER A 399 19.31 7.17 20.31
C SER A 399 19.03 7.14 18.81
N GLY A 400 17.99 6.42 18.40
CA GLY A 400 17.55 6.41 17.01
C GLY A 400 17.03 7.76 16.53
N VAL A 401 16.53 8.59 17.44
CA VAL A 401 16.13 9.98 17.12
C VAL A 401 17.33 10.76 16.61
N LEU A 402 18.49 10.66 17.29
CA LEU A 402 19.72 11.34 16.88
C LEU A 402 20.23 10.77 15.54
N ALA A 403 20.27 9.46 15.40
CA ALA A 403 20.70 8.80 14.16
C ALA A 403 19.85 9.25 12.94
N ALA A 404 18.52 9.34 13.11
CA ALA A 404 17.64 9.83 12.04
C ALA A 404 17.88 11.30 11.73
N LEU A 405 18.08 12.17 12.75
CA LEU A 405 18.42 13.58 12.54
C LEU A 405 19.71 13.74 11.75
N GLU A 406 20.76 13.00 12.12
CA GLU A 406 22.05 13.00 11.43
C GLU A 406 21.89 12.53 9.97
N HIS A 407 21.10 11.47 9.75
CA HIS A 407 20.80 10.98 8.39
C HIS A 407 20.11 12.07 7.56
N PHE A 408 19.06 12.72 8.08
CA PHE A 408 18.33 13.75 7.36
C PHE A 408 19.18 15.01 7.09
N ALA A 409 20.06 15.37 8.02
CA ALA A 409 20.98 16.48 7.83
C ALA A 409 22.08 16.20 6.79
N ALA A 410 22.55 14.94 6.74
CA ALA A 410 23.56 14.51 5.76
C ALA A 410 23.01 14.31 4.34
N HIS A 411 21.70 14.12 4.21
CA HIS A 411 21.03 13.85 2.93
C HIS A 411 19.87 14.84 2.73
N PRO A 412 20.14 16.14 2.57
CA PRO A 412 19.07 17.11 2.34
C PRO A 412 18.38 16.82 1.00
N LEU A 413 17.07 17.08 0.94
CA LEU A 413 16.39 17.18 -0.34
C LEU A 413 16.71 18.55 -0.93
N ASP A 414 16.88 18.63 -2.25
CA ASP A 414 17.03 19.91 -2.94
C ASP A 414 15.86 20.82 -2.57
N ASP A 415 16.11 22.13 -2.47
CA ASP A 415 15.10 23.12 -2.05
C ASP A 415 13.80 22.96 -2.86
N MET A 416 12.71 22.74 -2.13
CA MET A 416 11.36 22.62 -2.70
C MET A 416 10.67 23.99 -2.86
N ARG A 417 11.46 25.10 -2.91
CA ARG A 417 10.94 26.46 -3.06
C ARG A 417 11.40 27.11 -4.33
#